data_a9e06f811caa74bd86cb524f20c7b69f
#
_entry.id   a9e06f811caa74bd86cb524f20c7b69f
#
_cell.length_a   1.000
_cell.length_b   1.000
_cell.length_c   1.000
_cell.angle_alpha   90.00
_cell.angle_beta   90.00
_cell.angle_gamma   90.00
#
_symmetry.space_group_name_H-M   'P 1'
#
loop_
_entity.id
_entity.type
_entity.pdbx_description
1 polymer ?
#
loop_
_entity_poly.entity_id
_entity_poly.type
_entity_poly.pdbx_seq_one_letter_code
_entity_poly.pdbx_strand_id
1 'polypeptide(L)'
;MISKLRLVVSVGLYAVLSGCVIGSGPCLWLQVRHDFTGHMHFREFPRSDGVDTVPILILDKTQYMYAPPQSFQCLAANDLQLVGITELPDRIDEGSHVIVDGKVLEGVAYGQHTRFVIQVVSILPYRPKN
;
A
#
# COMPACT_ATOMS: atom_id res chain seq x y z
N MET A 1 -5.76 14.67 -26.89
CA MET A 1 -6.40 14.14 -27.04
C MET A 1 -6.64 13.91 -26.80
N ILE A 2 -5.89 13.98 -26.95
CA ILE A 2 -6.26 13.41 -26.93
C ILE A 2 -6.37 13.34 -26.71
N SER A 3 -5.68 13.94 -27.23
CA SER A 3 -6.20 13.56 -27.24
C SER A 3 -6.28 13.33 -27.12
N LYS A 4 -5.75 13.31 -27.34
CA LYS A 4 -6.17 12.84 -27.26
C LYS A 4 -5.90 12.51 -27.28
N LEU A 5 -5.20 12.71 -27.40
CA LEU A 5 -5.38 12.06 -27.53
C LEU A 5 -5.24 12.00 -27.24
N ARG A 6 -4.50 12.36 -27.52
CA ARG A 6 -4.79 12.03 -27.43
C ARG A 6 -4.50 11.60 -27.29
N LEU A 7 -3.89 11.71 -27.45
CA LEU A 7 -4.12 10.99 -27.48
C LEU A 7 -4.07 10.69 -27.27
N VAL A 8 -3.45 11.00 -27.45
CA VAL A 8 -3.79 10.43 -27.60
C VAL A 8 -3.62 10.17 -27.50
N VAL A 9 -2.98 10.26 -27.52
CA VAL A 9 -3.16 9.75 -27.70
C VAL A 9 -3.14 9.57 -27.31
N SER A 10 -2.51 9.58 -27.37
CA SER A 10 -2.92 9.19 -27.27
C SER A 10 -3.01 8.75 -26.99
N VAL A 11 -2.51 8.72 -26.98
CA VAL A 11 -2.90 8.06 -26.93
C VAL A 11 -2.86 7.56 -26.75
N GLY A 12 -2.49 7.44 -26.74
CA GLY A 12 -2.65 6.88 -26.91
C GLY A 12 -2.33 6.48 -26.68
N LEU A 13 -1.73 6.60 -26.63
CA LEU A 13 -1.69 6.10 -26.53
C LEU A 13 -1.38 5.78 -25.99
N TYR A 14 -0.75 5.69 -25.90
CA TYR A 14 -0.94 5.19 -25.43
C TYR A 14 -0.69 4.43 -25.22
N ALA A 15 -0.49 4.16 -25.36
CA ALA A 15 -0.42 3.39 -25.27
C ALA A 15 -0.06 2.84 -25.19
N VAL A 16 0.22 2.60 -25.17
CA VAL A 16 0.61 2.03 -25.21
C VAL A 16 1.32 1.89 -25.03
N LEU A 17 1.89 2.18 -24.66
CA LEU A 17 2.51 1.86 -24.47
C LEU A 17 3.00 1.12 -24.06
N SER A 18 3.91 1.31 -24.27
CA SER A 18 4.09 0.24 -23.62
C SER A 18 3.33 -0.02 -22.40
N GLY A 19 2.47 0.04 -22.38
CA GLY A 19 1.66 -0.20 -21.41
C GLY A 19 1.77 -1.30 -20.52
N CYS A 20 2.62 -1.28 -19.79
CA CYS A 20 2.78 -2.32 -18.88
C CYS A 20 1.93 -2.16 -17.65
N VAL A 21 0.99 -1.32 -17.65
CA VAL A 21 0.09 -1.22 -16.52
C VAL A 21 -0.93 -2.32 -16.60
N ILE A 22 -0.88 -3.22 -15.67
CA ILE A 22 -1.80 -4.30 -15.55
C ILE A 22 -2.76 -3.94 -14.43
N GLY A 23 -4.02 -4.03 -14.68
CA GLY A 23 -5.03 -3.63 -13.74
C GLY A 23 -5.40 -2.18 -13.92
N SER A 24 -6.12 -1.64 -12.99
CA SER A 24 -6.61 -0.29 -13.06
C SER A 24 -5.77 0.64 -12.21
N GLY A 25 -5.47 1.79 -12.74
CA GLY A 25 -4.82 2.85 -12.02
C GLY A 25 -3.31 2.82 -12.08
N PRO A 26 -2.70 3.87 -11.61
CA PRO A 26 -1.25 4.02 -11.66
C PRO A 26 -0.56 3.13 -10.64
N CYS A 27 0.66 2.79 -10.99
CA CYS A 27 1.54 2.06 -10.11
C CYS A 27 2.23 3.06 -9.18
N LEU A 28 2.21 2.79 -7.90
CA LEU A 28 2.83 3.66 -6.90
C LEU A 28 4.30 3.34 -6.77
N TRP A 29 5.12 4.39 -6.68
CA TRP A 29 6.55 4.22 -6.45
C TRP A 29 6.80 4.01 -4.96
N LEU A 30 7.74 3.12 -4.65
CA LEU A 30 8.20 2.92 -3.29
C LEU A 30 8.93 4.16 -2.79
N GLN A 31 8.96 4.33 -1.47
CA GLN A 31 9.62 5.41 -0.76
C GLN A 31 9.00 6.79 -1.01
N VAL A 32 7.88 6.84 -1.68
CA VAL A 32 7.11 8.07 -1.83
C VAL A 32 5.95 8.02 -0.84
N ARG A 33 5.65 9.14 -0.25
CA ARG A 33 4.62 9.24 0.77
C ARG A 33 3.23 9.25 0.12
N HIS A 34 2.36 8.39 0.63
CA HIS A 34 0.98 8.24 0.14
C HIS A 34 0.03 8.03 1.30
N ASP A 35 -1.26 8.28 1.06
CA ASP A 35 -2.33 7.93 1.97
C ASP A 35 -3.00 6.64 1.51
N PHE A 36 -3.28 5.76 2.46
CA PHE A 36 -3.96 4.50 2.18
C PHE A 36 -5.15 4.36 3.12
N THR A 37 -6.27 3.88 2.59
CA THR A 37 -7.44 3.58 3.42
C THR A 37 -7.61 2.08 3.52
N GLY A 38 -8.05 1.64 4.68
CA GLY A 38 -8.27 0.23 4.92
C GLY A 38 -8.72 -0.02 6.34
N HIS A 39 -8.73 -1.30 6.70
CA HIS A 39 -9.15 -1.73 8.04
C HIS A 39 -7.97 -2.31 8.77
N MET A 40 -7.87 -1.99 10.05
CA MET A 40 -6.82 -2.51 10.92
C MET A 40 -7.08 -3.98 11.24
N HIS A 41 -6.00 -4.76 11.22
CA HIS A 41 -6.05 -6.17 11.57
C HIS A 41 -4.76 -6.53 12.28
N PHE A 42 -4.85 -7.21 13.42
CA PHE A 42 -3.67 -7.67 14.14
C PHE A 42 -3.47 -9.14 13.84
N ARG A 43 -2.40 -9.45 13.14
CA ARG A 43 -2.12 -10.81 12.69
C ARG A 43 -0.98 -11.40 13.49
N GLU A 44 -1.11 -12.66 13.84
CA GLU A 44 -0.09 -13.37 14.61
C GLU A 44 0.76 -14.22 13.70
N PHE A 45 2.06 -14.12 13.89
CA PHE A 45 3.04 -14.92 13.17
C PHE A 45 3.88 -15.70 14.19
N PRO A 46 3.94 -17.02 14.08
CA PRO A 46 4.76 -17.79 15.01
C PRO A 46 6.23 -17.54 14.80
N ARG A 47 6.99 -17.60 15.88
CA ARG A 47 8.44 -17.55 15.83
C ARG A 47 8.99 -18.51 16.90
N SER A 48 10.30 -18.71 16.91
CA SER A 48 10.90 -19.75 17.74
C SER A 48 10.65 -19.58 19.23
N ASP A 49 10.49 -18.34 19.71
CA ASP A 49 10.33 -18.04 21.14
C ASP A 49 8.96 -17.45 21.47
N GLY A 50 7.97 -17.63 20.60
CA GLY A 50 6.63 -17.13 20.89
C GLY A 50 5.87 -16.75 19.65
N VAL A 51 5.11 -15.67 19.74
CA VAL A 51 4.24 -15.17 18.67
C VAL A 51 4.54 -13.69 18.46
N ASP A 52 4.63 -13.31 17.20
CA ASP A 52 4.81 -11.92 16.80
C ASP A 52 3.46 -11.40 16.32
N THR A 53 2.87 -10.47 17.07
CA THR A 53 1.58 -9.87 16.69
C THR A 53 1.85 -8.53 16.05
N VAL A 54 1.46 -8.38 14.79
CA VAL A 54 1.79 -7.19 14.02
C VAL A 54 0.53 -6.52 13.47
N PRO A 55 0.53 -5.18 13.41
CA PRO A 55 -0.59 -4.46 12.81
C PRO A 55 -0.49 -4.50 11.30
N ILE A 56 -1.58 -4.90 10.66
CA ILE A 56 -1.70 -5.00 9.21
C ILE A 56 -2.84 -4.09 8.77
N LEU A 57 -2.62 -3.31 7.74
CA LEU A 57 -3.68 -2.56 7.09
C LEU A 57 -4.21 -3.40 5.93
N ILE A 58 -5.46 -3.83 6.04
CA ILE A 58 -6.14 -4.50 4.93
C ILE A 58 -6.71 -3.41 4.04
N LEU A 59 -6.16 -3.26 2.85
CA LEU A 59 -6.51 -2.15 1.97
C LEU A 59 -7.94 -2.27 1.46
N ASP A 60 -8.64 -1.14 1.36
CA ASP A 60 -10.01 -1.10 0.83
C ASP A 60 -10.04 -1.56 -0.63
N LYS A 61 -8.97 -1.31 -1.36
CA LYS A 61 -8.83 -1.80 -2.72
C LYS A 61 -7.38 -2.09 -3.01
N THR A 62 -7.14 -3.03 -3.90
CA THR A 62 -5.80 -3.41 -4.31
C THR A 62 -5.03 -2.21 -4.82
N GLN A 63 -3.80 -2.06 -4.37
CA GLN A 63 -2.86 -1.08 -4.86
C GLN A 63 -1.76 -1.79 -5.63
N TYR A 64 -1.14 -1.09 -6.56
CA TYR A 64 -0.07 -1.65 -7.38
C TYR A 64 1.20 -0.88 -7.10
N MET A 65 2.27 -1.61 -6.78
CA MET A 65 3.54 -1.04 -6.35
C MET A 65 4.62 -1.35 -7.38
N TYR A 66 5.46 -0.36 -7.65
CA TYR A 66 6.59 -0.51 -8.55
C TYR A 66 7.88 -0.55 -7.73
N ALA A 67 8.58 -1.67 -7.78
CA ALA A 67 9.70 -1.96 -6.90
C ALA A 67 10.97 -2.36 -7.65
N PRO A 68 11.52 -1.46 -8.52
CA PRO A 68 12.80 -1.77 -9.17
C PRO A 68 13.94 -1.75 -8.14
N PRO A 69 15.03 -2.48 -8.36
CA PRO A 69 15.28 -3.31 -9.53
C PRO A 69 14.76 -4.75 -9.42
N GLN A 70 14.14 -5.12 -8.28
CA GLN A 70 13.69 -6.49 -8.07
C GLN A 70 12.55 -6.85 -9.02
N SER A 71 11.72 -5.88 -9.37
CA SER A 71 10.65 -6.08 -10.33
C SER A 71 10.42 -4.82 -11.14
N PHE A 72 10.29 -4.99 -12.45
CA PHE A 72 9.94 -3.89 -13.35
C PHE A 72 8.47 -3.93 -13.74
N GLN A 73 7.67 -4.71 -13.01
CA GLN A 73 6.23 -4.76 -13.17
C GLN A 73 5.56 -4.19 -11.94
N CYS A 74 4.32 -3.76 -12.09
CA CYS A 74 3.51 -3.35 -10.96
C CYS A 74 3.04 -4.59 -10.22
N LEU A 75 3.31 -4.64 -8.93
CA LEU A 75 2.97 -5.76 -8.07
C LEU A 75 1.78 -5.39 -7.20
N ALA A 76 0.80 -6.28 -7.18
CA ALA A 76 -0.42 -6.04 -6.41
C ALA A 76 -0.17 -6.17 -4.91
N ALA A 77 -0.76 -5.27 -4.14
CA ALA A 77 -0.74 -5.31 -2.69
C ALA A 77 -2.17 -5.17 -2.18
N ASN A 78 -2.59 -6.10 -1.34
CA ASN A 78 -3.91 -6.08 -0.70
C ASN A 78 -3.79 -5.79 0.78
N ASP A 79 -2.60 -5.89 1.33
CA ASP A 79 -2.33 -5.59 2.73
C ASP A 79 -0.94 -4.98 2.87
N LEU A 80 -0.77 -4.21 3.95
CA LEU A 80 0.50 -3.58 4.28
C LEU A 80 0.71 -3.69 5.78
N GLN A 81 1.82 -4.27 6.19
CA GLN A 81 2.21 -4.23 7.60
C GLN A 81 2.62 -2.81 7.96
N LEU A 82 2.16 -2.35 9.12
CA LEU A 82 2.49 -1.03 9.63
C LEU A 82 3.77 -1.12 10.46
N VAL A 83 4.75 -0.31 10.13
CA VAL A 83 6.02 -0.27 10.85
C VAL A 83 6.33 1.16 11.28
N GLY A 84 7.21 1.30 12.27
CA GLY A 84 7.63 2.62 12.73
C GLY A 84 6.65 3.26 13.71
N ILE A 85 5.73 2.47 14.26
CA ILE A 85 4.83 2.95 15.31
C ILE A 85 5.15 2.22 16.61
N THR A 86 5.13 2.95 17.71
CA THR A 86 5.36 2.38 19.04
C THR A 86 4.06 2.06 19.74
N GLU A 87 3.01 2.82 19.45
CA GLU A 87 1.68 2.53 19.96
C GLU A 87 0.64 3.10 19.02
N LEU A 88 -0.54 2.50 19.04
CA LEU A 88 -1.65 2.97 18.20
C LEU A 88 -2.34 4.15 18.87
N PRO A 89 -2.86 5.09 18.07
CA PRO A 89 -3.71 6.15 18.61
C PRO A 89 -4.95 5.56 19.31
N ASP A 90 -5.51 6.33 20.23
CA ASP A 90 -6.74 5.94 20.92
C ASP A 90 -7.85 5.66 19.90
N ARG A 91 -8.67 4.65 20.21
CA ARG A 91 -9.84 4.25 19.42
C ARG A 91 -9.49 3.58 18.10
N ILE A 92 -8.24 3.23 17.87
CA ILE A 92 -7.86 2.45 16.71
C ILE A 92 -7.50 1.06 17.17
N ASP A 93 -8.31 0.08 16.80
CA ASP A 93 -8.17 -1.30 17.21
C ASP A 93 -8.53 -2.23 16.05
N GLU A 94 -8.72 -3.50 16.37
CA GLU A 94 -9.08 -4.51 15.37
C GLU A 94 -10.35 -4.09 14.62
N GLY A 95 -10.28 -4.06 13.31
CA GLY A 95 -11.42 -3.72 12.46
C GLY A 95 -11.65 -2.25 12.22
N SER A 96 -10.92 -1.36 12.88
CA SER A 96 -11.07 0.08 12.67
C SER A 96 -10.80 0.46 11.22
N HIS A 97 -11.67 1.28 10.64
CA HIS A 97 -11.48 1.83 9.32
C HIS A 97 -10.64 3.11 9.43
N VAL A 98 -9.49 3.14 8.77
CA VAL A 98 -8.49 4.18 9.01
C VAL A 98 -7.90 4.70 7.70
N ILE A 99 -7.29 5.88 7.81
CA ILE A 99 -6.38 6.41 6.77
C ILE A 99 -4.98 6.38 7.37
N VAL A 100 -4.06 5.74 6.66
CA VAL A 100 -2.66 5.66 7.08
C VAL A 100 -1.83 6.42 6.06
N ASP A 101 -1.05 7.39 6.57
CA ASP A 101 -0.13 8.18 5.76
C ASP A 101 1.28 7.66 6.03
N GLY A 102 2.02 7.37 4.98
CA GLY A 102 3.38 6.91 5.14
C GLY A 102 4.03 6.54 3.82
N LYS A 103 5.23 5.97 3.93
CA LYS A 103 6.00 5.52 2.79
C LYS A 103 5.94 4.02 2.69
N VAL A 104 5.72 3.51 1.48
CA VAL A 104 5.75 2.07 1.24
C VAL A 104 7.17 1.63 0.95
N LEU A 105 7.59 0.56 1.61
CA LEU A 105 8.90 -0.05 1.45
C LEU A 105 8.71 -1.55 1.20
N GLU A 106 9.75 -2.21 0.68
CA GLU A 106 9.72 -3.67 0.61
C GLU A 106 9.89 -4.27 2.00
N GLY A 107 9.15 -5.33 2.28
CA GLY A 107 9.15 -5.99 3.57
C GLY A 107 10.28 -7.00 3.70
N VAL A 108 11.52 -6.51 3.75
CA VAL A 108 12.70 -7.38 3.75
C VAL A 108 13.41 -7.43 5.11
N ALA A 109 13.03 -6.59 6.05
CA ALA A 109 13.67 -6.54 7.36
C ALA A 109 13.09 -7.59 8.30
N TYR A 110 13.86 -7.93 9.33
CA TYR A 110 13.42 -8.88 10.35
C TYR A 110 12.13 -8.38 11.00
N GLY A 111 11.16 -9.28 11.15
CA GLY A 111 9.87 -8.93 11.74
C GLY A 111 8.88 -8.35 10.74
N GLN A 112 9.25 -8.23 9.47
CA GLN A 112 8.34 -7.78 8.41
C GLN A 112 7.78 -8.99 7.69
N HIS A 113 6.46 -9.09 7.64
CA HIS A 113 5.76 -10.30 7.21
C HIS A 113 4.93 -10.12 5.93
N THR A 114 4.71 -8.90 5.49
CA THR A 114 4.03 -8.64 4.22
C THR A 114 5.07 -8.25 3.17
N ARG A 115 4.72 -8.47 1.91
CA ARG A 115 5.62 -8.16 0.82
C ARG A 115 6.03 -6.69 0.82
N PHE A 116 5.06 -5.83 1.09
CA PHE A 116 5.30 -4.41 1.24
C PHE A 116 4.87 -4.00 2.64
N VAL A 117 5.58 -3.05 3.20
CA VAL A 117 5.25 -2.47 4.50
C VAL A 117 5.09 -0.97 4.35
N ILE A 118 4.35 -0.35 5.26
CA ILE A 118 4.24 1.10 5.27
C ILE A 118 4.92 1.64 6.52
N GLN A 119 5.89 2.53 6.31
CA GLN A 119 6.52 3.28 7.38
C GLN A 119 5.60 4.42 7.73
N VAL A 120 4.92 4.30 8.87
CA VAL A 120 3.80 5.16 9.22
C VAL A 120 4.25 6.54 9.66
N VAL A 121 3.60 7.56 9.13
CA VAL A 121 3.72 8.93 9.62
C VAL A 121 2.52 9.26 10.50
N SER A 122 1.30 8.89 10.07
CA SER A 122 0.12 9.11 10.87
C SER A 122 -0.97 8.09 10.57
N ILE A 123 -1.82 7.84 11.54
CA ILE A 123 -3.01 7.00 11.41
C ILE A 123 -4.17 7.79 11.95
N LEU A 124 -5.23 7.94 11.15
CA LEU A 124 -6.43 8.65 11.55
C LEU A 124 -7.66 7.80 11.26
N PRO A 125 -8.71 7.92 12.06
CA PRO A 125 -9.97 7.27 11.72
C PRO A 125 -10.46 7.76 10.37
N TYR A 126 -10.97 6.84 9.56
CA TYR A 126 -11.56 7.20 8.28
C TYR A 126 -12.97 7.74 8.51
N ARG A 127 -13.24 8.90 7.95
CA ARG A 127 -14.56 9.51 8.04
C ARG A 127 -15.01 9.85 6.64
N PRO A 128 -16.02 9.14 6.11
CA PRO A 128 -16.53 9.46 4.79
C PRO A 128 -17.15 10.85 4.78
N LYS A 129 -16.99 11.54 3.68
CA LYS A 129 -17.65 12.82 3.50
C LYS A 129 -19.13 12.59 3.25
N ASN A 130 -19.95 13.38 3.89
CA ASN A 130 -21.40 13.36 3.68
C ASN A 130 -21.77 14.33 2.58
#